data_b84515807f79fed85bd2e3001c9f77ec
#
_entry.id   b84515807f79fed85bd2e3001c9f77ec
#
_cell.length_a   1.000
_cell.length_b   1.000
_cell.length_c   1.000
_cell.angle_alpha   90.00
_cell.angle_beta   90.00
_cell.angle_gamma   90.00
#
_symmetry.space_group_name_H-M   'P 1'
#
loop_
_entity.id
_entity.type
_entity.pdbx_description
1 polymer ?
#
loop_
_entity_poly.entity_id
_entity_poly.type
_entity_poly.pdbx_seq_one_letter_code
_entity_poly.pdbx_strand_id
1 'polypeptide(L)'
;MRDESAGAAKRDYVPAAPQLWLYDFLVAVLTRESRWRPALLRQIDPKAEDSIADIGCGTGTLLALIGRTARSAVLIGVDPDKGILERARRKVAKAGVHVEFHVGYARDAATLLDRRRLSKIVSSLVFHQVPMPEKRAGLGAMCTALVPGGELHVADYGLQRTALMRQLFRIVGAGDGYENTAPNARGMLPELMKEVGFRRVEETVVIPTPTGSISLYRAERAA
;
A
#
# COMPACT_ATOMS: atom_id res chain seq x y z
N MET A 1 30.78 -27.17 -22.49
CA MET A 1 30.70 -25.78 -22.01
C MET A 1 29.21 -25.49 -21.83
N ARG A 2 28.72 -25.54 -20.61
CA ARG A 2 27.33 -25.22 -20.28
C ARG A 2 27.30 -23.77 -19.86
N ASP A 3 26.47 -22.98 -20.52
CA ASP A 3 26.25 -21.56 -20.24
C ASP A 3 25.43 -21.41 -18.95
N GLU A 4 26.11 -21.10 -17.85
CA GLU A 4 25.51 -20.75 -16.55
C GLU A 4 25.48 -19.24 -16.39
N SER A 5 24.57 -18.57 -17.11
CA SER A 5 24.26 -17.16 -16.86
C SER A 5 22.77 -16.87 -16.89
N ALA A 6 21.99 -17.66 -16.11
CA ALA A 6 20.67 -17.20 -15.71
C ALA A 6 20.83 -16.28 -14.48
N GLY A 7 21.12 -15.01 -14.73
CA GLY A 7 21.13 -13.97 -13.70
C GLY A 7 19.80 -13.95 -12.98
N ALA A 8 19.81 -14.22 -11.66
CA ALA A 8 18.64 -14.14 -10.80
C ALA A 8 18.06 -12.71 -10.93
N ALA A 9 16.89 -12.60 -11.55
CA ALA A 9 16.15 -11.35 -11.61
C ALA A 9 15.96 -10.84 -10.18
N LYS A 10 16.50 -9.65 -9.88
CA LYS A 10 16.36 -8.99 -8.59
C LYS A 10 14.87 -8.79 -8.36
N ARG A 11 14.32 -9.45 -7.35
CA ARG A 11 12.89 -9.36 -7.04
C ARG A 11 12.59 -7.97 -6.51
N ASP A 12 11.64 -7.27 -7.14
CA ASP A 12 11.23 -5.90 -6.79
C ASP A 12 10.31 -5.84 -5.55
N TYR A 13 10.15 -6.94 -4.82
CA TYR A 13 9.37 -7.02 -3.60
C TYR A 13 9.99 -8.03 -2.62
N VAL A 14 9.71 -7.89 -1.34
CA VAL A 14 10.12 -8.85 -0.30
C VAL A 14 9.10 -9.99 -0.26
N PRO A 15 9.48 -11.24 -0.65
CA PRO A 15 8.52 -12.36 -0.62
C PRO A 15 8.20 -12.74 0.81
N ALA A 16 6.94 -13.15 1.02
CA ALA A 16 6.48 -13.60 2.31
C ALA A 16 7.18 -14.87 2.76
N ALA A 17 7.72 -14.87 3.99
CA ALA A 17 8.41 -16.02 4.59
C ALA A 17 7.46 -17.19 4.90
N PRO A 18 7.95 -18.44 5.00
CA PRO A 18 7.11 -19.63 5.27
C PRO A 18 6.32 -19.59 6.59
N GLN A 19 6.74 -18.78 7.56
CA GLN A 19 6.07 -18.60 8.86
C GLN A 19 5.21 -17.35 8.91
N LEU A 20 4.43 -17.14 7.89
CA LEU A 20 3.70 -15.90 7.62
C LEU A 20 2.76 -15.43 8.74
N TRP A 21 2.13 -16.33 9.50
CA TRP A 21 1.20 -15.91 10.55
C TRP A 21 1.91 -15.17 11.70
N LEU A 22 3.14 -15.61 12.05
CA LEU A 22 3.95 -14.94 13.07
C LEU A 22 4.49 -13.60 12.54
N TYR A 23 4.90 -13.57 11.28
CA TYR A 23 5.33 -12.35 10.61
C TYR A 23 4.16 -11.34 10.53
N ASP A 24 2.99 -11.75 10.04
CA ASP A 24 1.78 -10.90 9.98
C ASP A 24 1.42 -10.38 11.38
N PHE A 25 1.49 -11.23 12.41
CA PHE A 25 1.24 -10.83 13.79
C PHE A 25 2.27 -9.83 14.31
N LEU A 26 3.57 -10.07 14.07
CA LEU A 26 4.64 -9.14 14.47
C LEU A 26 4.51 -7.80 13.76
N VAL A 27 4.25 -7.79 12.45
CA VAL A 27 4.01 -6.57 11.69
C VAL A 27 2.80 -5.82 12.26
N ALA A 28 1.69 -6.51 12.51
CA ALA A 28 0.49 -5.91 13.08
C ALA A 28 0.72 -5.26 14.45
N VAL A 29 1.50 -5.90 15.32
CA VAL A 29 1.84 -5.38 16.66
C VAL A 29 2.86 -4.24 16.55
N LEU A 30 3.94 -4.45 15.81
CA LEU A 30 5.03 -3.47 15.67
C LEU A 30 4.62 -2.21 14.92
N THR A 31 3.69 -2.32 13.99
CA THR A 31 3.13 -1.16 13.27
C THR A 31 1.89 -0.57 13.95
N ARG A 32 1.43 -1.14 15.05
CA ARG A 32 0.16 -0.76 15.70
C ARG A 32 -1.02 -0.74 14.72
N GLU A 33 -1.16 -1.82 13.96
CA GLU A 33 -2.17 -1.96 12.93
C GLU A 33 -3.60 -1.67 13.43
N SER A 34 -3.89 -2.03 14.67
CA SER A 34 -5.16 -1.73 15.35
C SER A 34 -5.47 -0.23 15.50
N ARG A 35 -4.49 0.65 15.31
CA ARG A 35 -4.68 2.10 15.38
C ARG A 35 -4.78 2.74 14.00
N TRP A 36 -3.80 2.47 13.11
CA TRP A 36 -3.79 3.15 11.83
C TRP A 36 -4.83 2.59 10.84
N ARG A 37 -5.13 1.28 10.87
CA ARG A 37 -6.09 0.70 9.94
C ARG A 37 -7.51 1.23 10.11
N PRO A 38 -8.08 1.34 11.34
CA PRO A 38 -9.36 2.01 11.54
C PRO A 38 -9.34 3.50 11.19
N ALA A 39 -8.21 4.19 11.43
CA ALA A 39 -8.05 5.60 11.05
C ALA A 39 -8.05 5.75 9.52
N LEU A 40 -7.33 4.87 8.82
CA LEU A 40 -7.35 4.83 7.35
C LEU A 40 -8.74 4.52 6.81
N LEU A 41 -9.45 3.55 7.38
CA LEU A 41 -10.83 3.22 6.95
C LEU A 41 -11.78 4.41 7.12
N ARG A 42 -11.67 5.15 8.24
CA ARG A 42 -12.44 6.40 8.42
C ARG A 42 -12.07 7.47 7.41
N GLN A 43 -10.79 7.59 7.05
CA GLN A 43 -10.32 8.56 6.04
C GLN A 43 -10.82 8.19 4.63
N ILE A 44 -10.83 6.91 4.27
CA ILE A 44 -11.36 6.41 3.01
C ILE A 44 -12.86 6.71 2.90
N ASP A 45 -13.58 6.61 4.02
CA ASP A 45 -15.04 6.79 4.11
C ASP A 45 -15.77 6.12 2.95
N PRO A 46 -15.66 4.77 2.81
CA PRO A 46 -16.13 4.07 1.63
C PRO A 46 -17.65 4.14 1.51
N LYS A 47 -18.15 4.44 0.30
CA LYS A 47 -19.57 4.53 -0.04
C LYS A 47 -19.99 3.34 -0.90
N ALA A 48 -21.29 3.09 -0.96
CA ALA A 48 -21.86 1.97 -1.72
C ALA A 48 -21.60 2.06 -3.24
N GLU A 49 -21.48 3.26 -3.76
CA GLU A 49 -21.23 3.58 -5.18
C GLU A 49 -19.74 3.63 -5.55
N ASP A 50 -18.84 3.49 -4.59
CA ASP A 50 -17.40 3.57 -4.84
C ASP A 50 -16.88 2.37 -5.65
N SER A 51 -15.87 2.65 -6.47
CA SER A 51 -14.98 1.66 -7.05
C SER A 51 -13.59 1.87 -6.45
N ILE A 52 -13.13 0.93 -5.62
CA ILE A 52 -11.94 1.07 -4.78
C ILE A 52 -10.92 -0.02 -5.12
N ALA A 53 -9.69 0.37 -5.43
CA ALA A 53 -8.58 -0.56 -5.60
C ALA A 53 -7.59 -0.45 -4.42
N ASP A 54 -7.19 -1.60 -3.85
CA ASP A 54 -6.12 -1.71 -2.86
C ASP A 54 -4.86 -2.24 -3.56
N ILE A 55 -3.84 -1.38 -3.65
CA ILE A 55 -2.57 -1.68 -4.34
C ILE A 55 -1.52 -2.10 -3.31
N GLY A 56 -1.02 -3.33 -3.48
CA GLY A 56 -0.28 -4.05 -2.45
C GLY A 56 -1.23 -4.56 -1.37
N CYS A 57 -2.33 -5.18 -1.78
CA CYS A 57 -3.43 -5.54 -0.88
C CYS A 57 -3.06 -6.63 0.16
N GLY A 58 -1.94 -7.31 -0.04
CA GLY A 58 -1.47 -8.35 0.85
C GLY A 58 -2.54 -9.43 1.07
N THR A 59 -2.78 -9.78 2.32
CA THR A 59 -3.80 -10.79 2.69
C THR A 59 -5.24 -10.29 2.66
N GLY A 60 -5.52 -9.10 2.10
CA GLY A 60 -6.85 -8.56 1.87
C GLY A 60 -7.58 -8.07 3.13
N THR A 61 -6.86 -7.80 4.21
CA THR A 61 -7.50 -7.38 5.48
C THR A 61 -8.21 -6.03 5.33
N LEU A 62 -7.61 -5.05 4.66
CA LEU A 62 -8.23 -3.75 4.43
C LEU A 62 -9.47 -3.88 3.53
N LEU A 63 -9.37 -4.65 2.44
CA LEU A 63 -10.50 -4.93 1.54
C LEU A 63 -11.68 -5.60 2.27
N ALA A 64 -11.40 -6.54 3.17
CA ALA A 64 -12.45 -7.16 3.99
C ALA A 64 -13.15 -6.15 4.90
N LEU A 65 -12.43 -5.17 5.45
CA LEU A 65 -12.99 -4.10 6.28
C LEU A 65 -13.81 -3.12 5.44
N ILE A 66 -13.28 -2.68 4.29
CA ILE A 66 -13.99 -1.79 3.35
C ILE A 66 -15.30 -2.44 2.91
N GLY A 67 -15.26 -3.70 2.46
CA GLY A 67 -16.45 -4.40 1.96
C GLY A 67 -17.51 -4.67 3.03
N ARG A 68 -17.13 -4.76 4.31
CA ARG A 68 -18.11 -4.81 5.41
C ARG A 68 -18.77 -3.47 5.66
N THR A 69 -18.08 -2.37 5.40
CA THR A 69 -18.58 -1.01 5.57
C THR A 69 -19.45 -0.57 4.38
N ALA A 70 -19.00 -0.85 3.16
CA ALA A 70 -19.67 -0.48 1.91
C ALA A 70 -19.93 -1.75 1.06
N ARG A 71 -21.02 -2.46 1.34
CA ARG A 71 -21.30 -3.80 0.78
C ARG A 71 -21.47 -3.82 -0.73
N SER A 72 -21.92 -2.71 -1.32
CA SER A 72 -22.17 -2.59 -2.77
C SER A 72 -20.99 -1.97 -3.54
N ALA A 73 -19.94 -1.52 -2.83
CA ALA A 73 -18.75 -0.99 -3.47
C ALA A 73 -18.07 -2.06 -4.34
N VAL A 74 -17.55 -1.65 -5.49
CA VAL A 74 -16.68 -2.49 -6.32
C VAL A 74 -15.30 -2.49 -5.71
N LEU A 75 -14.80 -3.68 -5.35
CA LEU A 75 -13.52 -3.82 -4.68
C LEU A 75 -12.54 -4.61 -5.53
N ILE A 76 -11.31 -4.09 -5.66
CA ILE A 76 -10.24 -4.69 -6.44
C ILE A 76 -9.00 -4.76 -5.57
N GLY A 77 -8.31 -5.91 -5.59
CA GLY A 77 -7.03 -6.10 -4.93
C GLY A 77 -5.92 -6.36 -5.93
N VAL A 78 -4.78 -5.69 -5.80
CA VAL A 78 -3.60 -5.92 -6.63
C VAL A 78 -2.42 -6.25 -5.72
N ASP A 79 -1.72 -7.35 -6.01
CA ASP A 79 -0.50 -7.75 -5.29
C ASP A 79 0.36 -8.63 -6.20
N PRO A 80 1.70 -8.51 -6.18
CA PRO A 80 2.57 -9.33 -7.01
C PRO A 80 2.68 -10.80 -6.57
N ASP A 81 2.35 -11.10 -5.31
CA ASP A 81 2.47 -12.46 -4.76
C ASP A 81 1.16 -13.25 -4.90
N LYS A 82 1.18 -14.24 -5.82
CA LYS A 82 0.04 -15.13 -6.06
C LYS A 82 -0.39 -15.91 -4.80
N GLY A 83 0.57 -16.33 -3.97
CA GLY A 83 0.29 -17.09 -2.74
C GLY A 83 -0.40 -16.23 -1.69
N ILE A 84 -0.04 -14.96 -1.61
CA ILE A 84 -0.73 -13.97 -0.76
C ILE A 84 -2.13 -13.71 -1.27
N LEU A 85 -2.33 -13.56 -2.57
CA LEU A 85 -3.67 -13.38 -3.16
C LEU A 85 -4.61 -14.56 -2.90
N GLU A 86 -4.10 -15.80 -2.90
CA GLU A 86 -4.91 -16.97 -2.51
C GLU A 86 -5.40 -16.89 -1.05
N ARG A 87 -4.58 -16.35 -0.15
CA ARG A 87 -4.99 -16.10 1.24
C ARG A 87 -5.99 -14.96 1.33
N ALA A 88 -5.78 -13.89 0.54
CA ALA A 88 -6.71 -12.78 0.45
C ALA A 88 -8.10 -13.25 -0.01
N ARG A 89 -8.18 -14.06 -1.08
CA ARG A 89 -9.43 -14.66 -1.57
C ARG A 89 -10.17 -15.41 -0.47
N ARG A 90 -9.47 -16.28 0.28
CA ARG A 90 -10.08 -17.02 1.39
C ARG A 90 -10.56 -16.10 2.52
N LYS A 91 -9.79 -15.06 2.83
CA LYS A 91 -10.13 -14.12 3.91
C LYS A 91 -11.38 -13.29 3.55
N VAL A 92 -11.44 -12.71 2.35
CA VAL A 92 -12.60 -11.90 1.93
C VAL A 92 -13.85 -12.76 1.75
N ALA A 93 -13.72 -14.00 1.23
CA ALA A 93 -14.82 -14.94 1.12
C ALA A 93 -15.40 -15.30 2.50
N LYS A 94 -14.54 -15.59 3.50
CA LYS A 94 -14.95 -15.81 4.89
C LYS A 94 -15.64 -14.59 5.50
N ALA A 95 -15.30 -13.38 5.04
CA ALA A 95 -15.93 -12.13 5.47
C ALA A 95 -17.25 -11.83 4.75
N GLY A 96 -17.64 -12.63 3.74
CA GLY A 96 -18.81 -12.40 2.89
C GLY A 96 -18.62 -11.18 1.97
N VAL A 97 -17.38 -10.88 1.58
CA VAL A 97 -17.02 -9.73 0.74
C VAL A 97 -16.58 -10.21 -0.63
N HIS A 98 -17.11 -9.60 -1.68
CA HIS A 98 -16.70 -9.87 -3.05
C HIS A 98 -15.56 -8.92 -3.45
N VAL A 99 -14.45 -9.46 -3.96
CA VAL A 99 -13.27 -8.71 -4.40
C VAL A 99 -12.70 -9.34 -5.66
N GLU A 100 -12.41 -8.54 -6.66
CA GLU A 100 -11.63 -8.96 -7.83
C GLU A 100 -10.13 -8.82 -7.53
N PHE A 101 -9.33 -9.85 -7.87
CA PHE A 101 -7.89 -9.85 -7.59
C PHE A 101 -7.06 -9.98 -8.85
N HIS A 102 -6.05 -9.11 -8.98
CA HIS A 102 -5.06 -9.12 -10.05
C HIS A 102 -3.65 -9.32 -9.50
N VAL A 103 -2.85 -10.09 -10.24
CA VAL A 103 -1.41 -10.19 -9.98
C VAL A 103 -0.70 -9.05 -10.70
N GLY A 104 0.02 -8.21 -9.96
CA GLY A 104 0.77 -7.09 -10.55
C GLY A 104 1.40 -6.20 -9.49
N TYR A 105 2.28 -5.32 -9.95
CA TYR A 105 2.96 -4.31 -9.15
C TYR A 105 2.20 -2.99 -9.18
N ALA A 106 2.55 -2.08 -8.28
CA ALA A 106 1.96 -0.74 -8.25
C ALA A 106 2.11 0.02 -9.58
N ARG A 107 3.24 -0.15 -10.28
CA ARG A 107 3.51 0.45 -11.60
C ARG A 107 2.56 -0.02 -12.70
N ASP A 108 1.94 -1.18 -12.52
CA ASP A 108 1.03 -1.78 -13.50
C ASP A 108 -0.42 -1.31 -13.33
N ALA A 109 -0.71 -0.54 -12.28
CA ALA A 109 -2.08 -0.16 -11.89
C ALA A 109 -2.86 0.51 -13.03
N ALA A 110 -2.23 1.41 -13.79
CA ALA A 110 -2.89 2.10 -14.90
C ALA A 110 -3.36 1.12 -16.00
N THR A 111 -2.54 0.13 -16.33
CA THR A 111 -2.87 -0.87 -17.37
C THR A 111 -3.86 -1.92 -16.86
N LEU A 112 -3.64 -2.43 -15.63
CA LEU A 112 -4.49 -3.46 -15.05
C LEU A 112 -5.92 -2.96 -14.78
N LEU A 113 -6.07 -1.66 -14.51
CA LEU A 113 -7.30 -1.06 -14.00
C LEU A 113 -7.91 -0.02 -14.97
N ASP A 114 -7.42 0.04 -16.21
CA ASP A 114 -7.78 1.04 -17.23
C ASP A 114 -9.29 1.27 -17.41
N ARG A 115 -10.11 0.21 -17.30
CA ARG A 115 -11.56 0.28 -17.53
C ARG A 115 -12.40 0.40 -16.25
N ARG A 116 -11.79 0.59 -15.08
CA ARG A 116 -12.47 0.41 -13.78
C ARG A 116 -13.11 1.66 -13.20
N ARG A 117 -12.87 2.86 -13.77
CA ARG A 117 -13.40 4.14 -13.27
C ARG A 117 -13.27 4.26 -11.74
N LEU A 118 -12.06 4.10 -11.24
CA LEU A 118 -11.79 4.09 -9.81
C LEU A 118 -12.07 5.45 -9.18
N SER A 119 -12.96 5.49 -8.19
CA SER A 119 -13.18 6.68 -7.36
C SER A 119 -12.11 6.81 -6.29
N LYS A 120 -11.58 5.68 -5.81
CA LYS A 120 -10.54 5.67 -4.77
C LYS A 120 -9.50 4.59 -5.02
N ILE A 121 -8.25 4.92 -4.70
CA ILE A 121 -7.16 3.95 -4.57
C ILE A 121 -6.62 4.03 -3.16
N VAL A 122 -6.35 2.86 -2.58
CA VAL A 122 -5.72 2.74 -1.28
C VAL A 122 -4.42 1.95 -1.39
N SER A 123 -3.46 2.22 -0.51
CA SER A 123 -2.24 1.42 -0.39
C SER A 123 -1.74 1.48 1.06
N SER A 124 -1.30 0.35 1.60
CA SER A 124 -0.82 0.30 2.98
C SER A 124 0.44 -0.53 3.12
N LEU A 125 1.49 0.09 3.70
CA LEU A 125 2.80 -0.53 3.99
C LEU A 125 3.50 -1.11 2.75
N VAL A 126 3.43 -0.40 1.62
CA VAL A 126 4.03 -0.80 0.34
C VAL A 126 5.24 0.06 -0.01
N PHE A 127 5.07 1.38 0.05
CA PHE A 127 6.05 2.29 -0.54
C PHE A 127 7.39 2.32 0.20
N HIS A 128 7.44 2.07 1.53
CA HIS A 128 8.71 2.08 2.25
C HIS A 128 9.70 1.02 1.77
N GLN A 129 9.23 -0.11 1.24
CA GLN A 129 10.08 -1.25 0.87
C GLN A 129 10.46 -1.29 -0.63
N VAL A 130 9.92 -0.41 -1.47
CA VAL A 130 10.24 -0.41 -2.91
C VAL A 130 11.25 0.68 -3.28
N PRO A 131 12.08 0.49 -4.34
CA PRO A 131 13.04 1.49 -4.80
C PRO A 131 12.38 2.79 -5.27
N MET A 132 13.12 3.90 -5.24
CA MET A 132 12.62 5.22 -5.65
C MET A 132 11.97 5.26 -7.05
N PRO A 133 12.56 4.64 -8.10
CA PRO A 133 11.90 4.59 -9.40
C PRO A 133 10.54 3.90 -9.36
N GLU A 134 10.41 2.81 -8.58
CA GLU A 134 9.16 2.07 -8.40
C GLU A 134 8.12 2.87 -7.59
N LYS A 135 8.56 3.64 -6.56
CA LYS A 135 7.66 4.56 -5.85
C LYS A 135 7.03 5.56 -6.83
N ARG A 136 7.86 6.21 -7.66
CA ARG A 136 7.40 7.21 -8.65
C ARG A 136 6.50 6.57 -9.71
N ALA A 137 6.91 5.44 -10.28
CA ALA A 137 6.13 4.73 -11.30
C ALA A 137 4.78 4.25 -10.73
N GLY A 138 4.76 3.68 -9.52
CA GLY A 138 3.55 3.21 -8.85
C GLY A 138 2.57 4.35 -8.55
N LEU A 139 3.05 5.45 -7.95
CA LEU A 139 2.19 6.61 -7.67
C LEU A 139 1.65 7.24 -8.97
N GLY A 140 2.48 7.32 -10.03
CA GLY A 140 2.05 7.81 -11.34
C GLY A 140 0.98 6.93 -11.99
N ALA A 141 1.15 5.61 -11.92
CA ALA A 141 0.16 4.65 -12.41
C ALA A 141 -1.16 4.73 -11.62
N MET A 142 -1.10 4.88 -10.29
CA MET A 142 -2.29 5.09 -9.45
C MET A 142 -3.00 6.41 -9.81
N CYS A 143 -2.26 7.49 -10.04
CA CYS A 143 -2.83 8.76 -10.45
C CYS A 143 -3.57 8.62 -11.78
N THR A 144 -2.99 7.91 -12.74
CA THR A 144 -3.60 7.64 -14.05
C THR A 144 -4.85 6.78 -13.96
N ALA A 145 -4.87 5.78 -13.08
CA ALA A 145 -5.97 4.83 -12.93
C ALA A 145 -7.23 5.42 -12.25
N LEU A 146 -7.08 6.46 -11.43
CA LEU A 146 -8.20 7.16 -10.81
C LEU A 146 -9.02 7.94 -11.87
N VAL A 147 -10.30 8.13 -11.62
CA VAL A 147 -11.10 9.14 -12.36
C VAL A 147 -10.66 10.55 -11.98
N PRO A 148 -10.86 11.59 -12.82
CA PRO A 148 -10.68 12.98 -12.40
C PRO A 148 -11.43 13.29 -11.10
N GLY A 149 -10.75 13.90 -10.13
CA GLY A 149 -11.27 14.12 -8.76
C GLY A 149 -11.28 12.88 -7.85
N GLY A 150 -10.80 11.73 -8.33
CA GLY A 150 -10.66 10.53 -7.52
C GLY A 150 -9.57 10.67 -6.45
N GLU A 151 -9.69 9.92 -5.37
CA GLU A 151 -8.86 10.06 -4.18
C GLU A 151 -7.83 8.93 -4.03
N LEU A 152 -6.63 9.29 -3.60
CA LEU A 152 -5.59 8.37 -3.14
C LEU A 152 -5.50 8.43 -1.61
N HIS A 153 -5.51 7.27 -0.95
CA HIS A 153 -5.29 7.13 0.48
C HIS A 153 -4.11 6.18 0.74
N VAL A 154 -3.09 6.65 1.43
CA VAL A 154 -1.90 5.86 1.74
C VAL A 154 -1.67 5.82 3.25
N ALA A 155 -1.38 4.63 3.78
CA ALA A 155 -0.84 4.43 5.11
C ALA A 155 0.56 3.84 4.98
N ASP A 156 1.60 4.59 5.31
CA ASP A 156 2.98 4.10 5.20
C ASP A 156 3.89 4.79 6.21
N TYR A 157 5.10 4.26 6.37
CA TYR A 157 6.11 4.98 7.13
C TYR A 157 6.34 6.35 6.49
N GLY A 158 6.19 7.39 7.31
CA GLY A 158 6.37 8.78 6.91
C GLY A 158 7.61 9.41 7.53
N LEU A 159 7.62 10.74 7.58
CA LEU A 159 8.71 11.50 8.18
C LEU A 159 8.94 11.08 9.65
N GLN A 160 10.14 10.62 9.95
CA GLN A 160 10.53 10.24 11.30
C GLN A 160 11.01 11.49 12.06
N ARG A 161 10.08 12.19 12.71
CA ARG A 161 10.24 13.55 13.25
C ARG A 161 11.21 13.64 14.42
N THR A 162 11.20 12.63 15.30
CA THR A 162 12.04 12.65 16.52
C THR A 162 13.27 11.77 16.37
N ALA A 163 14.32 12.02 17.18
CA ALA A 163 15.50 11.15 17.23
C ALA A 163 15.12 9.70 17.59
N LEU A 164 14.18 9.53 18.53
CA LEU A 164 13.67 8.20 18.91
C LEU A 164 12.99 7.50 17.74
N MET A 165 12.10 8.18 17.01
CA MET A 165 11.45 7.60 15.81
C MET A 165 12.48 7.18 14.76
N ARG A 166 13.50 8.01 14.48
CA ARG A 166 14.57 7.67 13.55
C ARG A 166 15.38 6.45 14.01
N GLN A 167 15.63 6.34 15.31
CA GLN A 167 16.35 5.19 15.87
C GLN A 167 15.53 3.90 15.75
N LEU A 168 14.25 3.95 16.13
CA LEU A 168 13.33 2.82 16.03
C LEU A 168 13.16 2.37 14.57
N PHE A 169 13.08 3.31 13.64
CA PHE A 169 12.91 3.02 12.22
C PHE A 169 14.12 2.31 11.57
N ARG A 170 15.30 2.36 12.21
CA ARG A 170 16.48 1.60 11.73
C ARG A 170 16.24 0.10 11.65
N ILE A 171 15.32 -0.43 12.49
CA ILE A 171 14.93 -1.86 12.47
C ILE A 171 14.25 -2.17 11.13
N VAL A 172 13.38 -1.30 10.65
CA VAL A 172 12.70 -1.44 9.35
C VAL A 172 13.73 -1.36 8.22
N GLY A 173 14.65 -0.38 8.26
CA GLY A 173 15.73 -0.26 7.28
C GLY A 173 16.64 -1.48 7.20
N ALA A 174 16.87 -2.18 8.32
CA ALA A 174 17.66 -3.40 8.34
C ALA A 174 16.93 -4.59 7.67
N GLY A 175 15.59 -4.62 7.72
CA GLY A 175 14.77 -5.66 7.07
C GLY A 175 14.49 -5.38 5.59
N ASP A 176 14.08 -4.15 5.27
CA ASP A 176 13.55 -3.78 3.93
C ASP A 176 14.58 -3.03 3.06
N GLY A 177 15.78 -2.81 3.59
CA GLY A 177 16.86 -2.08 2.91
C GLY A 177 16.81 -0.57 3.17
N TYR A 178 17.96 -0.02 3.61
CA TYR A 178 18.07 1.40 3.94
C TYR A 178 17.83 2.33 2.74
N GLU A 179 18.24 1.92 1.54
CA GLU A 179 18.04 2.71 0.31
C GLU A 179 16.57 2.89 -0.01
N ASN A 180 15.75 1.86 0.24
CA ASN A 180 14.32 1.88 -0.02
C ASN A 180 13.56 2.66 1.06
N THR A 181 13.95 2.49 2.33
CA THR A 181 13.20 3.03 3.48
C THR A 181 13.58 4.48 3.80
N ALA A 182 14.83 4.90 3.56
CA ALA A 182 15.30 6.24 3.88
C ALA A 182 14.49 7.38 3.24
N PRO A 183 14.03 7.29 1.98
CA PRO A 183 13.18 8.34 1.40
C PRO A 183 11.88 8.56 2.19
N ASN A 184 11.23 7.49 2.61
CA ASN A 184 10.02 7.58 3.44
C ASN A 184 10.32 8.24 4.79
N ALA A 185 11.42 7.82 5.45
CA ALA A 185 11.85 8.40 6.73
C ALA A 185 12.15 9.91 6.66
N ARG A 186 12.52 10.40 5.47
CA ARG A 186 12.75 11.83 5.18
C ARG A 186 11.48 12.57 4.76
N GLY A 187 10.33 11.90 4.66
CA GLY A 187 9.06 12.51 4.30
C GLY A 187 8.89 12.79 2.81
N MET A 188 9.50 12.00 1.93
CA MET A 188 9.45 12.25 0.49
C MET A 188 8.13 11.86 -0.19
N LEU A 189 7.27 11.04 0.44
CA LEU A 189 6.03 10.59 -0.20
C LEU A 189 5.11 11.73 -0.67
N PRO A 190 4.83 12.78 0.12
CA PRO A 190 4.01 13.90 -0.34
C PRO A 190 4.56 14.62 -1.56
N GLU A 191 5.88 14.79 -1.63
CA GLU A 191 6.51 15.45 -2.78
C GLU A 191 6.42 14.58 -4.04
N LEU A 192 6.64 13.27 -3.90
CA LEU A 192 6.46 12.32 -5.01
C LEU A 192 5.02 12.30 -5.52
N MET A 193 4.02 12.36 -4.62
CA MET A 193 2.62 12.45 -5.02
C MET A 193 2.35 13.71 -5.84
N LYS A 194 2.90 14.86 -5.44
CA LYS A 194 2.77 16.11 -6.18
C LYS A 194 3.47 16.04 -7.55
N GLU A 195 4.69 15.50 -7.59
CA GLU A 195 5.46 15.33 -8.82
C GLU A 195 4.71 14.52 -9.90
N VAL A 196 3.98 13.47 -9.50
CA VAL A 196 3.25 12.61 -10.43
C VAL A 196 1.84 13.12 -10.77
N GLY A 197 1.44 14.31 -10.27
CA GLY A 197 0.22 14.98 -10.68
C GLY A 197 -0.92 14.98 -9.67
N PHE A 198 -0.73 14.42 -8.48
CA PHE A 198 -1.73 14.56 -7.41
C PHE A 198 -1.80 15.99 -6.89
N ARG A 199 -3.00 16.39 -6.50
CA ARG A 199 -3.31 17.66 -5.85
C ARG A 199 -3.85 17.44 -4.45
N ARG A 200 -3.94 18.52 -3.64
CA ARG A 200 -4.42 18.46 -2.25
C ARG A 200 -3.76 17.35 -1.45
N VAL A 201 -2.43 17.23 -1.62
CA VAL A 201 -1.64 16.22 -0.90
C VAL A 201 -1.50 16.64 0.55
N GLU A 202 -2.05 15.83 1.44
CA GLU A 202 -2.09 16.09 2.88
C GLU A 202 -1.58 14.89 3.67
N GLU A 203 -0.77 15.13 4.69
CA GLU A 203 -0.50 14.17 5.76
C GLU A 203 -1.51 14.42 6.88
N THR A 204 -2.52 13.55 6.97
CA THR A 204 -3.70 13.76 7.81
C THR A 204 -3.51 13.30 9.24
N VAL A 205 -2.77 12.20 9.45
CA VAL A 205 -2.54 11.58 10.77
C VAL A 205 -1.12 11.04 10.84
N VAL A 206 -0.48 11.20 12.00
CA VAL A 206 0.80 10.55 12.33
C VAL A 206 0.62 9.68 13.56
N ILE A 207 0.92 8.40 13.43
CA ILE A 207 0.75 7.40 14.49
C ILE A 207 2.12 6.87 14.92
N PRO A 208 2.59 7.21 16.13
CA PRO A 208 3.80 6.63 16.69
C PRO A 208 3.67 5.11 16.86
N THR A 209 4.71 4.39 16.47
CA THR A 209 4.78 2.92 16.56
C THR A 209 6.09 2.48 17.22
N PRO A 210 6.20 1.23 17.67
CA PRO A 210 7.47 0.66 18.13
C PRO A 210 8.59 0.67 17.07
N THR A 211 8.26 0.84 15.79
CA THR A 211 9.22 0.88 14.68
C THR A 211 9.34 2.27 14.03
N GLY A 212 8.95 3.33 14.72
CA GLY A 212 8.98 4.70 14.20
C GLY A 212 7.62 5.36 14.19
N SER A 213 7.16 5.83 13.03
CA SER A 213 5.80 6.37 12.86
C SER A 213 5.22 6.01 11.50
N ILE A 214 3.93 5.70 11.48
CA ILE A 214 3.13 5.57 10.27
C ILE A 214 2.33 6.84 10.08
N SER A 215 2.35 7.35 8.85
CA SER A 215 1.58 8.51 8.42
C SER A 215 0.45 8.08 7.50
N LEU A 216 -0.70 8.72 7.64
CA LEU A 216 -1.79 8.62 6.69
C LEU A 216 -1.73 9.82 5.76
N TYR A 217 -1.81 9.54 4.47
CA TYR A 217 -1.82 10.57 3.42
C TYR A 217 -3.13 10.49 2.65
N ARG A 218 -3.63 11.65 2.24
CA ARG A 218 -4.71 11.82 1.28
C ARG A 218 -4.25 12.70 0.15
N ALA A 219 -4.64 12.37 -1.06
CA ALA A 219 -4.39 13.19 -2.24
C ALA A 219 -5.53 13.01 -3.25
N GLU A 220 -5.68 13.93 -4.19
CA GLU A 220 -6.70 13.88 -5.23
C GLU A 220 -6.05 13.92 -6.62
N ARG A 221 -6.58 13.14 -7.57
CA ARG A 221 -6.27 13.33 -8.98
C ARG A 221 -6.84 14.67 -9.45
N ALA A 222 -6.05 15.47 -10.18
CA ALA A 222 -6.57 16.69 -10.82
C ALA A 222 -7.80 16.38 -11.72
N ALA A 223 -8.76 17.32 -11.73
CA ALA A 223 -9.95 17.25 -12.56
C ALA A 223 -9.59 17.37 -14.05
#